data_2ec889e49983034492c85b270e01b8c3
#
_entry.id   2ec889e49983034492c85b270e01b8c3
#
_cell.length_a   1.000
_cell.length_b   1.000
_cell.length_c   1.000
_cell.angle_alpha   90.00
_cell.angle_beta   90.00
_cell.angle_gamma   90.00
#
_symmetry.space_group_name_H-M   'P 1'
#
loop_
_entity.id
_entity.type
_entity.pdbx_description
1 polymer ?
#
loop_
_entity_poly.entity_id
_entity_poly.type
_entity_poly.pdbx_seq_one_letter_code
_entity_poly.pdbx_strand_id
1 'polypeptide(L)'
;MGIAVKCARVGNKILSFIAMVLVLIMLLYGGYSLWNTIMIYRGAFSSNDLLKYQPTGDGPNSITLGELMKLNKDVVGWITIVVQGKDNQEYLNKDVFGKFSFSGSIFLDYRNACDFTDSYSIIYGHHMEYGAMFGDVVEFKNDDYFQEHKTGALFLLDDTYKITLFACVETQEFNNKIYNPTVQGKDNLDTLLKYIKDEAVQYRDISLNHDDKIIGLSTCAEAGTNERVVLFGRLDK
;
A
#
# COMPACT_ATOMS: atom_id res chain seq x y z
N MET A 1 -1.62 -42.30 -56.66
CA MET A 1 -1.31 -41.66 -55.36
C MET A 1 -2.13 -42.38 -54.29
N GLY A 2 -1.48 -43.18 -53.42
CA GLY A 2 -2.16 -44.14 -52.52
C GLY A 2 -3.01 -43.42 -51.46
N ILE A 3 -4.06 -44.06 -50.94
CA ILE A 3 -4.99 -43.60 -49.90
C ILE A 3 -4.21 -43.13 -48.66
N ALA A 4 -3.15 -43.83 -48.26
CA ALA A 4 -2.27 -43.50 -47.16
C ALA A 4 -1.65 -42.08 -47.26
N VAL A 5 -1.22 -41.68 -48.47
CA VAL A 5 -0.65 -40.33 -48.68
C VAL A 5 -1.74 -39.23 -48.57
N LYS A 6 -2.95 -39.52 -49.00
CA LYS A 6 -4.07 -38.57 -48.84
C LYS A 6 -4.45 -38.40 -47.36
N CYS A 7 -4.54 -39.51 -46.60
CA CYS A 7 -4.81 -39.48 -45.16
C CYS A 7 -3.71 -38.75 -44.39
N ALA A 8 -2.44 -38.97 -44.70
CA ALA A 8 -1.33 -38.26 -44.09
C ALA A 8 -1.37 -36.73 -44.34
N ARG A 9 -1.73 -36.32 -45.57
CA ARG A 9 -1.88 -34.90 -45.90
C ARG A 9 -3.04 -34.24 -45.15
N VAL A 10 -4.19 -34.93 -45.01
CA VAL A 10 -5.34 -34.46 -44.26
C VAL A 10 -4.98 -34.35 -42.77
N GLY A 11 -4.35 -35.38 -42.21
CA GLY A 11 -3.88 -35.38 -40.82
C GLY A 11 -2.91 -34.22 -40.54
N ASN A 12 -1.97 -33.96 -41.45
CA ASN A 12 -1.02 -32.84 -41.30
C ASN A 12 -1.71 -31.46 -41.35
N LYS A 13 -2.73 -31.29 -42.22
CA LYS A 13 -3.54 -30.06 -42.25
C LYS A 13 -4.33 -29.83 -40.95
N ILE A 14 -4.94 -30.89 -40.42
CA ILE A 14 -5.67 -30.83 -39.14
C ILE A 14 -4.70 -30.47 -38.00
N LEU A 15 -3.55 -31.15 -37.95
CA LEU A 15 -2.55 -30.86 -36.91
C LEU A 15 -2.01 -29.43 -37.03
N SER A 16 -1.74 -28.94 -38.23
CA SER A 16 -1.30 -27.56 -38.46
C SER A 16 -2.39 -26.55 -38.06
N PHE A 17 -3.66 -26.86 -38.33
CA PHE A 17 -4.78 -26.02 -37.91
C PHE A 17 -4.90 -25.96 -36.38
N ILE A 18 -4.80 -27.12 -35.71
CA ILE A 18 -4.81 -27.18 -34.23
C ILE A 18 -3.63 -26.38 -33.64
N ALA A 19 -2.44 -26.57 -34.19
CA ALA A 19 -1.25 -25.84 -33.76
C ALA A 19 -1.44 -24.31 -33.93
N MET A 20 -1.99 -23.87 -35.04
CA MET A 20 -2.28 -22.46 -35.31
C MET A 20 -3.32 -21.89 -34.29
N VAL A 21 -4.36 -22.66 -33.99
CA VAL A 21 -5.37 -22.27 -33.00
C VAL A 21 -4.74 -22.15 -31.60
N LEU A 22 -3.91 -23.11 -31.22
CA LEU A 22 -3.21 -23.05 -29.90
C LEU A 22 -2.27 -21.84 -29.82
N VAL A 23 -1.51 -21.55 -30.87
CA VAL A 23 -0.66 -20.35 -30.92
C VAL A 23 -1.48 -19.09 -30.81
N LEU A 24 -2.66 -19.00 -31.48
CA LEU A 24 -3.54 -17.87 -31.39
C LEU A 24 -4.08 -17.69 -29.96
N ILE A 25 -4.51 -18.77 -29.31
CA ILE A 25 -4.97 -18.74 -27.92
C ILE A 25 -3.84 -18.26 -26.98
N MET A 26 -2.61 -18.75 -27.15
CA MET A 26 -1.46 -18.30 -26.37
C MET A 26 -1.17 -16.81 -26.57
N LEU A 27 -1.25 -16.31 -27.80
CA LEU A 27 -1.06 -14.88 -28.09
C LEU A 27 -2.15 -14.01 -27.48
N LEU A 28 -3.41 -14.45 -27.56
CA LEU A 28 -4.55 -13.74 -26.95
C LEU A 28 -4.42 -13.71 -25.42
N TYR A 29 -4.09 -14.85 -24.82
CA TYR A 29 -3.90 -14.94 -23.36
C TYR A 29 -2.69 -14.11 -22.90
N GLY A 30 -1.55 -14.23 -23.59
CA GLY A 30 -0.35 -13.43 -23.29
C GLY A 30 -0.59 -11.93 -23.46
N GLY A 31 -1.27 -11.54 -24.54
CA GLY A 31 -1.66 -10.15 -24.77
C GLY A 31 -2.61 -9.61 -23.70
N TYR A 32 -3.61 -10.41 -23.30
CA TYR A 32 -4.50 -10.07 -22.20
C TYR A 32 -3.76 -9.94 -20.86
N SER A 33 -2.89 -10.90 -20.53
CA SER A 33 -2.08 -10.89 -19.31
C SER A 33 -1.19 -9.65 -19.25
N LEU A 34 -0.50 -9.33 -20.33
CA LEU A 34 0.34 -8.14 -20.44
C LEU A 34 -0.48 -6.85 -20.28
N TRP A 35 -1.61 -6.76 -20.96
CA TRP A 35 -2.54 -5.62 -20.81
C TRP A 35 -3.02 -5.45 -19.38
N ASN A 36 -3.44 -6.54 -18.73
CA ASN A 36 -3.90 -6.52 -17.34
C ASN A 36 -2.78 -6.04 -16.39
N THR A 37 -1.57 -6.55 -16.55
CA THR A 37 -0.40 -6.12 -15.78
C THR A 37 -0.14 -4.62 -15.96
N ILE A 38 -0.11 -4.12 -17.20
CA ILE A 38 0.08 -2.69 -17.48
C ILE A 38 -1.01 -1.84 -16.80
N MET A 39 -2.27 -2.29 -16.84
CA MET A 39 -3.39 -1.54 -16.24
C MET A 39 -3.30 -1.51 -14.71
N ILE A 40 -2.87 -2.61 -14.07
CA ILE A 40 -2.63 -2.67 -12.61
C ILE A 40 -1.54 -1.67 -12.22
N TYR A 41 -0.40 -1.69 -12.88
CA TYR A 41 0.73 -0.83 -12.52
C TYR A 41 0.56 0.63 -12.93
N ARG A 42 -0.26 0.92 -13.93
CA ARG A 42 -0.51 2.30 -14.39
C ARG A 42 -1.03 3.22 -13.29
N GLY A 43 -1.80 2.70 -12.33
CA GLY A 43 -2.32 3.46 -11.19
C GLY A 43 -1.48 3.38 -9.92
N ALA A 44 -0.50 2.47 -9.87
CA ALA A 44 0.26 2.16 -8.67
C ALA A 44 1.39 3.15 -8.38
N PHE A 45 1.97 3.73 -9.43
CA PHE A 45 2.99 4.76 -9.28
C PHE A 45 2.35 6.15 -9.34
N SER A 46 2.87 7.07 -8.52
CA SER A 46 2.43 8.47 -8.54
C SER A 46 2.53 9.02 -9.97
N SER A 47 1.39 9.40 -10.54
CA SER A 47 1.38 10.04 -11.86
C SER A 47 2.07 11.40 -11.79
N ASN A 48 2.64 11.86 -12.92
CA ASN A 48 3.20 13.20 -13.01
C ASN A 48 2.18 14.30 -12.63
N ASP A 49 0.89 14.01 -12.83
CA ASP A 49 -0.20 14.88 -12.41
C ASP A 49 -0.39 14.94 -10.90
N LEU A 50 -0.08 13.87 -10.17
CA LEU A 50 -0.16 13.83 -8.72
C LEU A 50 1.08 14.46 -8.08
N LEU A 51 2.28 14.23 -8.65
CA LEU A 51 3.54 14.74 -8.10
C LEU A 51 3.59 16.28 -7.99
N LYS A 52 2.84 17.00 -8.81
CA LYS A 52 2.73 18.49 -8.73
C LYS A 52 2.09 18.97 -7.43
N TYR A 53 1.36 18.10 -6.72
CA TYR A 53 0.74 18.41 -5.43
C TYR A 53 1.59 17.94 -4.24
N GLN A 54 2.77 17.37 -4.49
CA GLN A 54 3.65 16.89 -3.44
C GLN A 54 4.17 18.07 -2.60
N PRO A 55 4.00 18.03 -1.25
CA PRO A 55 4.60 19.01 -0.38
C PRO A 55 6.13 18.96 -0.47
N THR A 56 6.77 20.13 -0.59
CA THR A 56 8.24 20.21 -0.69
C THR A 56 8.94 20.38 0.65
N GLY A 57 8.17 20.62 1.72
CA GLY A 57 8.70 20.89 3.06
C GLY A 57 9.21 22.32 3.28
N ASP A 58 9.38 23.10 2.20
CA ASP A 58 9.96 24.45 2.27
C ASP A 58 8.91 25.57 2.37
N GLY A 59 7.62 25.20 2.49
CA GLY A 59 6.51 26.15 2.54
C GLY A 59 5.22 25.57 3.10
N PRO A 60 4.13 26.37 3.17
CA PRO A 60 2.85 25.89 3.66
C PRO A 60 2.33 24.75 2.79
N ASN A 61 2.05 23.59 3.41
CA ASN A 61 1.44 22.43 2.73
C ASN A 61 0.10 22.78 2.08
N SER A 62 -0.58 23.82 2.59
CA SER A 62 -1.85 24.34 2.08
C SER A 62 -1.82 24.79 0.62
N ILE A 63 -0.65 25.13 0.06
CA ILE A 63 -0.54 25.52 -1.35
C ILE A 63 -0.74 24.31 -2.25
N THR A 64 -0.08 23.21 -1.95
CA THR A 64 -0.11 21.99 -2.77
C THR A 64 -1.21 21.02 -2.33
N LEU A 65 -1.22 20.65 -1.05
CA LEU A 65 -2.19 19.73 -0.49
C LEU A 65 -3.61 20.35 -0.48
N GLY A 66 -3.74 21.63 -0.19
CA GLY A 66 -5.02 22.34 -0.23
C GLY A 66 -5.65 22.41 -1.63
N GLU A 67 -4.85 22.46 -2.69
CA GLU A 67 -5.36 22.37 -4.07
C GLU A 67 -5.86 20.95 -4.38
N LEU A 68 -5.14 19.93 -3.93
CA LEU A 68 -5.56 18.54 -4.10
C LEU A 68 -6.86 18.25 -3.33
N MET A 69 -7.00 18.78 -2.12
CA MET A 69 -8.23 18.65 -1.32
C MET A 69 -9.46 19.33 -1.94
N LYS A 70 -9.26 20.32 -2.83
CA LYS A 70 -10.38 20.90 -3.63
C LYS A 70 -10.87 19.93 -4.70
N LEU A 71 -9.99 19.07 -5.22
CA LEU A 71 -10.35 18.06 -6.22
C LEU A 71 -10.96 16.82 -5.57
N ASN A 72 -10.44 16.42 -4.41
CA ASN A 72 -10.99 15.33 -3.61
C ASN A 72 -10.93 15.70 -2.13
N LYS A 73 -12.10 15.90 -1.52
CA LYS A 73 -12.26 16.29 -0.11
C LYS A 73 -11.86 15.21 0.89
N ASP A 74 -11.71 13.99 0.42
CA ASP A 74 -11.33 12.85 1.27
C ASP A 74 -9.82 12.72 1.44
N VAL A 75 -9.04 13.56 0.75
CA VAL A 75 -7.59 13.67 1.00
C VAL A 75 -7.35 14.30 2.36
N VAL A 76 -6.60 13.63 3.23
CA VAL A 76 -6.30 14.09 4.60
C VAL A 76 -4.82 14.40 4.80
N GLY A 77 -3.93 13.88 3.96
CA GLY A 77 -2.50 14.11 4.10
C GLY A 77 -1.68 13.53 2.95
N TRP A 78 -0.38 13.65 3.08
CA TRP A 78 0.61 13.10 2.18
C TRP A 78 1.68 12.35 2.97
N ILE A 79 1.83 11.06 2.68
CA ILE A 79 2.93 10.22 3.16
C ILE A 79 3.54 9.52 1.96
N THR A 80 4.68 9.92 1.45
CA THR A 80 5.23 9.41 0.19
C THR A 80 4.25 9.51 -1.00
N ILE A 81 2.97 9.15 -0.79
CA ILE A 81 1.80 9.37 -1.64
C ILE A 81 0.60 9.84 -0.78
N VAL A 82 -0.49 10.24 -1.45
CA VAL A 82 -1.67 10.83 -0.79
C VAL A 82 -2.38 9.81 0.10
N VAL A 83 -2.72 10.23 1.31
CA VAL A 83 -3.57 9.48 2.24
C VAL A 83 -5.00 9.98 2.15
N GLN A 84 -5.95 9.09 2.03
CA GLN A 84 -7.38 9.38 1.98
C GLN A 84 -8.07 8.93 3.28
N GLY A 85 -9.04 9.67 3.76
CA GLY A 85 -9.60 9.52 5.09
C GLY A 85 -11.11 9.29 5.13
N LYS A 86 -11.63 8.29 4.41
CA LYS A 86 -13.02 7.86 4.55
C LYS A 86 -13.15 6.37 4.29
N ASP A 87 -14.31 5.81 4.31
CA ASP A 87 -14.68 4.42 4.16
C ASP A 87 -13.60 3.52 3.50
N ASN A 88 -13.01 2.63 4.28
CA ASN A 88 -11.92 1.74 3.86
C ASN A 88 -12.21 0.95 2.58
N GLN A 89 -13.47 0.57 2.34
CA GLN A 89 -13.82 -0.24 1.17
C GLN A 89 -13.87 0.58 -0.12
N GLU A 90 -14.10 1.88 -0.01
CA GLU A 90 -14.19 2.75 -1.18
C GLU A 90 -12.84 2.93 -1.86
N TYR A 91 -11.75 2.93 -1.09
CA TYR A 91 -10.38 3.20 -1.58
C TYR A 91 -9.57 1.97 -1.97
N LEU A 92 -10.09 0.77 -1.75
CA LEU A 92 -9.45 -0.47 -2.22
C LEU A 92 -9.31 -0.53 -3.74
N ASN A 93 -10.18 0.16 -4.48
CA ASN A 93 -10.22 0.14 -5.94
C ASN A 93 -10.49 1.51 -6.59
N LYS A 94 -10.19 2.60 -5.88
CA LYS A 94 -10.25 3.97 -6.41
C LYS A 94 -8.91 4.68 -6.22
N ASP A 95 -8.52 5.47 -7.22
CA ASP A 95 -7.39 6.36 -7.11
C ASP A 95 -7.73 7.63 -6.30
N VAL A 96 -6.72 8.47 -6.08
CA VAL A 96 -6.86 9.74 -5.36
C VAL A 96 -7.86 10.72 -6.02
N PHE A 97 -8.17 10.55 -7.28
CA PHE A 97 -9.16 11.35 -8.00
C PHE A 97 -10.57 10.72 -8.00
N GLY A 98 -10.76 9.62 -7.25
CA GLY A 98 -12.03 8.90 -7.16
C GLY A 98 -12.34 8.04 -8.38
N LYS A 99 -11.39 7.82 -9.29
CA LYS A 99 -11.54 6.95 -10.46
C LYS A 99 -11.16 5.51 -10.11
N PHE A 100 -11.78 4.57 -10.82
CA PHE A 100 -11.43 3.17 -10.67
C PHE A 100 -9.94 2.92 -10.94
N SER A 101 -9.28 2.24 -10.00
CA SER A 101 -7.89 1.82 -10.09
C SER A 101 -7.72 0.44 -9.45
N PHE A 102 -7.06 -0.48 -10.15
CA PHE A 102 -6.75 -1.81 -9.59
C PHE A 102 -5.77 -1.75 -8.41
N SER A 103 -4.93 -0.73 -8.35
CA SER A 103 -3.99 -0.50 -7.25
C SER A 103 -4.62 0.18 -6.04
N GLY A 104 -5.84 0.69 -6.17
CA GLY A 104 -6.48 1.46 -5.10
C GLY A 104 -5.72 2.73 -4.73
N SER A 105 -5.83 3.11 -3.47
CA SER A 105 -5.11 4.22 -2.84
C SER A 105 -4.51 3.80 -1.51
N ILE A 106 -3.65 4.64 -0.96
CA ILE A 106 -3.28 4.59 0.46
C ILE A 106 -4.35 5.33 1.26
N PHE A 107 -4.85 4.74 2.34
CA PHE A 107 -5.96 5.29 3.10
C PHE A 107 -5.82 5.07 4.60
N LEU A 108 -6.34 6.04 5.37
CA LEU A 108 -6.43 6.00 6.83
C LEU A 108 -7.63 5.13 7.25
N ASP A 109 -7.53 4.40 8.35
CA ASP A 109 -8.66 3.67 8.92
C ASP A 109 -9.82 4.63 9.21
N TYR A 110 -11.03 4.29 8.78
CA TYR A 110 -12.22 5.17 8.90
C TYR A 110 -12.58 5.52 10.35
N ARG A 111 -12.09 4.74 11.31
CA ARG A 111 -12.29 4.97 12.75
C ARG A 111 -11.35 6.00 13.32
N ASN A 112 -10.26 6.30 12.61
CA ASN A 112 -9.28 7.30 13.04
C ASN A 112 -9.71 8.73 12.69
N ALA A 113 -9.28 9.67 13.53
CA ALA A 113 -9.42 11.08 13.26
C ALA A 113 -8.53 11.52 12.09
N CYS A 114 -9.10 12.26 11.13
CA CYS A 114 -8.41 12.69 9.90
C CYS A 114 -7.24 13.65 10.15
N ASP A 115 -7.16 14.26 11.33
CA ASP A 115 -6.08 15.15 11.76
C ASP A 115 -4.96 14.45 12.53
N PHE A 116 -5.00 13.11 12.60
CA PHE A 116 -4.02 12.28 13.32
C PHE A 116 -3.86 12.68 14.80
N THR A 117 -4.93 13.11 15.44
CA THR A 117 -4.94 13.44 16.89
C THR A 117 -5.03 12.20 17.77
N ASP A 118 -5.44 11.06 17.22
CA ASP A 118 -5.52 9.78 17.94
C ASP A 118 -4.15 9.32 18.46
N SER A 119 -4.15 8.59 19.57
CA SER A 119 -2.93 7.95 20.09
C SER A 119 -2.37 6.89 19.17
N TYR A 120 -3.23 6.24 18.35
CA TYR A 120 -2.85 5.24 17.36
C TYR A 120 -3.68 5.39 16.09
N SER A 121 -2.99 5.56 14.96
CA SER A 121 -3.60 5.65 13.64
C SER A 121 -3.07 4.56 12.72
N ILE A 122 -3.94 3.97 11.90
CA ILE A 122 -3.57 2.92 10.95
C ILE A 122 -3.79 3.42 9.53
N ILE A 123 -2.75 3.30 8.71
CA ILE A 123 -2.81 3.56 7.27
C ILE A 123 -2.63 2.25 6.54
N TYR A 124 -3.47 2.01 5.55
CA TYR A 124 -3.47 0.82 4.70
C TYR A 124 -2.99 1.17 3.30
N GLY A 125 -2.24 0.24 2.70
CA GLY A 125 -1.84 0.31 1.30
C GLY A 125 -1.63 -1.09 0.74
N HIS A 126 -1.91 -1.28 -0.55
CA HIS A 126 -1.64 -2.55 -1.20
C HIS A 126 -0.15 -2.86 -1.24
N HIS A 127 0.20 -4.14 -1.03
CA HIS A 127 1.51 -4.64 -1.41
C HIS A 127 1.58 -4.75 -2.93
N MET A 128 2.55 -4.08 -3.53
CA MET A 128 2.81 -4.16 -4.97
C MET A 128 4.31 -4.24 -5.21
N GLU A 129 4.70 -4.97 -6.25
CA GLU A 129 6.09 -5.09 -6.66
C GLU A 129 6.70 -3.73 -7.05
N TYR A 130 8.02 -3.68 -7.10
CA TYR A 130 8.81 -2.50 -7.50
C TYR A 130 8.59 -1.25 -6.61
N GLY A 131 8.30 -1.45 -5.33
CA GLY A 131 8.13 -0.37 -4.35
C GLY A 131 6.89 0.51 -4.56
N ALA A 132 5.93 0.06 -5.41
CA ALA A 132 4.70 0.79 -5.60
C ALA A 132 3.77 0.63 -4.38
N MET A 133 2.98 1.67 -4.09
CA MET A 133 2.10 1.74 -2.93
C MET A 133 2.87 1.47 -1.62
N PHE A 134 2.53 0.41 -0.86
CA PHE A 134 3.25 -0.05 0.32
C PHE A 134 4.11 -1.30 0.05
N GLY A 135 4.57 -1.49 -1.20
CA GLY A 135 5.42 -2.60 -1.58
C GLY A 135 6.70 -2.70 -0.74
N ASP A 136 7.37 -1.58 -0.48
CA ASP A 136 8.61 -1.55 0.29
C ASP A 136 8.43 -1.78 1.80
N VAL A 137 7.20 -1.77 2.32
CA VAL A 137 6.95 -2.02 3.76
C VAL A 137 7.42 -3.42 4.16
N VAL A 138 7.36 -4.41 3.26
CA VAL A 138 7.81 -5.77 3.56
C VAL A 138 9.33 -5.88 3.67
N GLU A 139 10.08 -4.98 3.05
CA GLU A 139 11.53 -4.94 3.10
C GLU A 139 12.05 -4.60 4.51
N PHE A 140 11.23 -3.94 5.33
CA PHE A 140 11.56 -3.63 6.73
C PHE A 140 11.67 -4.86 7.63
N LYS A 141 11.36 -6.05 7.15
CA LYS A 141 11.67 -7.33 7.83
C LYS A 141 13.17 -7.62 7.79
N ASN A 142 13.88 -7.11 6.79
CA ASN A 142 15.32 -7.24 6.66
C ASN A 142 16.02 -6.25 7.59
N ASP A 143 17.00 -6.73 8.37
CA ASP A 143 17.72 -5.91 9.35
C ASP A 143 18.48 -4.75 8.70
N ASP A 144 19.24 -5.01 7.63
CA ASP A 144 20.01 -3.97 6.94
C ASP A 144 19.06 -2.86 6.43
N TYR A 145 17.96 -3.23 5.79
CA TYR A 145 16.97 -2.27 5.30
C TYR A 145 16.32 -1.48 6.44
N PHE A 146 15.96 -2.15 7.54
CA PHE A 146 15.41 -1.51 8.73
C PHE A 146 16.40 -0.54 9.37
N GLN A 147 17.71 -0.88 9.43
CA GLN A 147 18.73 0.00 10.00
C GLN A 147 19.05 1.23 9.13
N GLU A 148 18.96 1.10 7.83
CA GLU A 148 19.19 2.20 6.89
C GLU A 148 18.01 3.17 6.83
N HIS A 149 16.76 2.68 6.90
CA HIS A 149 15.54 3.46 6.75
C HIS A 149 14.88 3.74 8.11
N LYS A 150 15.21 4.88 8.72
CA LYS A 150 14.80 5.22 10.09
C LYS A 150 13.65 6.18 10.20
N THR A 151 13.39 6.94 9.15
CA THR A 151 12.45 8.06 9.21
C THR A 151 11.62 8.18 7.95
N GLY A 152 10.44 8.75 8.11
CA GLY A 152 9.55 9.19 7.05
C GLY A 152 9.00 10.58 7.35
N ALA A 153 8.03 11.04 6.57
CA ALA A 153 7.32 12.29 6.81
C ALA A 153 5.82 12.12 6.50
N LEU A 154 4.99 12.76 7.31
CA LEU A 154 3.57 12.92 7.09
C LEU A 154 3.25 14.40 7.02
N PHE A 155 2.72 14.84 5.88
CA PHE A 155 2.30 16.22 5.65
C PHE A 155 0.78 16.30 5.73
N LEU A 156 0.28 17.10 6.65
CA LEU A 156 -1.13 17.48 6.75
C LEU A 156 -1.29 18.92 6.24
N LEU A 157 -2.54 19.39 6.15
CA LEU A 157 -2.81 20.73 5.66
C LEU A 157 -2.05 21.81 6.45
N ASP A 158 -2.11 21.74 7.76
CA ASP A 158 -1.59 22.75 8.69
C ASP A 158 -0.37 22.27 9.50
N ASP A 159 -0.04 20.98 9.43
CA ASP A 159 1.01 20.34 10.22
C ASP A 159 1.92 19.46 9.36
N THR A 160 3.16 19.30 9.79
CA THR A 160 4.08 18.31 9.23
C THR A 160 4.69 17.52 10.39
N TYR A 161 4.64 16.20 10.26
CA TYR A 161 5.21 15.28 11.23
C TYR A 161 6.38 14.54 10.61
N LYS A 162 7.48 14.45 11.34
CA LYS A 162 8.51 13.45 11.10
C LYS A 162 7.99 12.12 11.64
N ILE A 163 8.14 11.05 10.89
CA ILE A 163 7.87 9.69 11.36
C ILE A 163 9.18 9.07 11.78
N THR A 164 9.33 8.72 13.07
CA THR A 164 10.47 7.95 13.55
C THR A 164 10.07 6.47 13.62
N LEU A 165 10.58 5.67 12.66
CA LEU A 165 10.25 4.26 12.53
C LEU A 165 10.93 3.43 13.60
N PHE A 166 10.20 2.55 14.31
CA PHE A 166 10.74 1.83 15.46
C PHE A 166 10.46 0.32 15.48
N ALA A 167 9.45 -0.18 14.77
CA ALA A 167 9.16 -1.60 14.77
C ALA A 167 8.56 -2.08 13.45
N CYS A 168 8.88 -3.30 13.06
CA CYS A 168 8.22 -4.04 12.00
C CYS A 168 7.64 -5.34 12.60
N VAL A 169 6.35 -5.60 12.37
CA VAL A 169 5.63 -6.77 12.90
C VAL A 169 5.00 -7.55 11.75
N GLU A 170 5.20 -8.87 11.76
CA GLU A 170 4.41 -9.79 10.93
C GLU A 170 3.18 -10.27 11.72
N THR A 171 2.02 -10.22 11.11
CA THR A 171 0.77 -10.55 11.79
C THR A 171 -0.29 -11.10 10.82
N GLN A 172 -1.44 -11.46 11.36
CA GLN A 172 -2.61 -11.87 10.57
C GLN A 172 -3.60 -10.70 10.46
N GLU A 173 -4.40 -10.66 9.37
CA GLU A 173 -5.38 -9.60 9.12
C GLU A 173 -6.43 -9.41 10.21
N PHE A 174 -6.70 -10.45 11.02
CA PHE A 174 -7.68 -10.42 12.11
C PHE A 174 -7.07 -10.18 13.49
N ASN A 175 -5.83 -9.67 13.58
CA ASN A 175 -5.20 -9.38 14.85
C ASN A 175 -5.81 -8.14 15.52
N ASN A 176 -6.77 -8.35 16.40
CA ASN A 176 -7.49 -7.29 17.09
C ASN A 176 -6.62 -6.38 17.99
N LYS A 177 -5.40 -6.80 18.35
CA LYS A 177 -4.48 -5.95 19.13
C LYS A 177 -3.87 -4.86 18.26
N ILE A 178 -3.53 -5.20 17.01
CA ILE A 178 -2.98 -4.25 16.03
C ILE A 178 -4.11 -3.50 15.33
N TYR A 179 -5.13 -4.21 14.81
CA TYR A 179 -6.20 -3.62 13.99
C TYR A 179 -7.35 -3.05 14.84
N ASN A 180 -6.99 -2.40 15.96
CA ASN A 180 -7.92 -1.67 16.81
C ASN A 180 -7.46 -0.21 16.98
N PRO A 181 -7.75 0.67 16.01
CA PRO A 181 -7.36 2.09 16.08
C PRO A 181 -8.11 2.87 17.16
N THR A 182 -9.11 2.27 17.83
CA THR A 182 -9.79 2.87 18.95
C THR A 182 -9.01 2.74 20.27
N VAL A 183 -7.74 2.35 20.20
CA VAL A 183 -6.81 2.42 21.32
C VAL A 183 -6.63 3.87 21.72
N GLN A 184 -7.40 4.30 22.73
CA GLN A 184 -7.38 5.65 23.25
C GLN A 184 -7.00 5.61 24.72
N GLY A 185 -6.14 6.56 25.12
CA GLY A 185 -5.72 6.69 26.50
C GLY A 185 -4.50 5.82 26.86
N LYS A 186 -3.93 6.18 27.99
CA LYS A 186 -2.63 5.77 28.48
C LYS A 186 -2.44 4.26 28.58
N ASP A 187 -3.33 3.58 29.28
CA ASP A 187 -3.18 2.14 29.57
C ASP A 187 -3.32 1.27 28.32
N ASN A 188 -4.12 1.73 27.36
CA ASN A 188 -4.35 1.02 26.11
C ASN A 188 -3.15 1.16 25.17
N LEU A 189 -2.56 2.36 25.06
CA LEU A 189 -1.37 2.59 24.26
C LEU A 189 -0.16 1.81 24.80
N ASP A 190 0.06 1.84 26.11
CA ASP A 190 1.14 1.07 26.75
C ASP A 190 1.01 -0.44 26.47
N THR A 191 -0.22 -0.95 26.47
CA THR A 191 -0.52 -2.35 26.15
C THR A 191 -0.18 -2.66 24.69
N LEU A 192 -0.55 -1.78 23.77
CA LEU A 192 -0.20 -1.91 22.34
C LEU A 192 1.32 -1.84 22.13
N LEU A 193 2.00 -0.87 22.72
CA LEU A 193 3.45 -0.69 22.59
C LEU A 193 4.21 -1.90 23.12
N LYS A 194 3.77 -2.46 24.26
CA LYS A 194 4.33 -3.70 24.76
C LYS A 194 4.13 -4.85 23.80
N TYR A 195 2.93 -5.01 23.26
CA TYR A 195 2.62 -6.05 22.28
C TYR A 195 3.47 -5.90 21.01
N ILE A 196 3.61 -4.69 20.48
CA ILE A 196 4.47 -4.41 19.33
C ILE A 196 5.92 -4.83 19.62
N LYS A 197 6.44 -4.48 20.80
CA LYS A 197 7.81 -4.84 21.19
C LYS A 197 8.02 -6.34 21.31
N ASP A 198 7.04 -7.06 21.86
CA ASP A 198 7.11 -8.51 22.09
C ASP A 198 7.02 -9.30 20.78
N GLU A 199 6.29 -8.81 19.76
CA GLU A 199 6.02 -9.50 18.49
C GLU A 199 6.87 -8.98 17.32
N ALA A 200 7.65 -7.91 17.51
CA ALA A 200 8.40 -7.29 16.43
C ALA A 200 9.48 -8.21 15.87
N VAL A 201 9.50 -8.39 14.55
CA VAL A 201 10.62 -9.03 13.82
C VAL A 201 11.83 -8.10 13.72
N GLN A 202 11.57 -6.79 13.71
CA GLN A 202 12.59 -5.74 13.84
C GLN A 202 12.12 -4.69 14.86
N TYR A 203 13.00 -4.27 15.76
CA TYR A 203 12.69 -3.30 16.80
C TYR A 203 13.87 -2.36 17.08
N ARG A 204 13.56 -1.06 17.22
CA ARG A 204 14.50 -0.02 17.64
C ARG A 204 13.93 0.70 18.85
N ASP A 205 14.69 0.75 19.94
CA ASP A 205 14.28 1.51 21.12
C ASP A 205 14.46 3.01 20.88
N ILE A 206 13.35 3.73 20.86
CA ILE A 206 13.27 5.17 20.66
C ILE A 206 12.66 5.90 21.87
N SER A 207 12.66 5.23 23.04
CA SER A 207 12.11 5.76 24.29
C SER A 207 10.66 6.23 24.16
N LEU A 208 9.78 5.30 23.77
CA LEU A 208 8.34 5.56 23.63
C LEU A 208 7.66 5.78 24.97
N ASN A 209 6.66 6.64 25.00
CA ASN A 209 5.83 6.92 26.14
C ASN A 209 4.32 6.99 25.78
N HIS A 210 3.46 7.02 26.78
CA HIS A 210 2.01 6.96 26.60
C HIS A 210 1.35 8.20 25.98
N ASP A 211 2.08 9.30 25.84
CA ASP A 211 1.60 10.53 25.20
C ASP A 211 2.02 10.62 23.73
N ASP A 212 2.85 9.66 23.28
CA ASP A 212 3.28 9.61 21.88
C ASP A 212 2.11 9.27 20.96
N LYS A 213 2.17 9.77 19.74
CA LYS A 213 1.25 9.43 18.67
C LYS A 213 1.91 8.38 17.77
N ILE A 214 1.27 7.25 17.63
CA ILE A 214 1.78 6.10 16.88
C ILE A 214 1.02 5.94 15.58
N ILE A 215 1.76 5.64 14.53
CA ILE A 215 1.21 5.29 13.22
C ILE A 215 1.61 3.86 12.85
N GLY A 216 0.67 3.09 12.34
CA GLY A 216 0.91 1.78 11.73
C GLY A 216 0.69 1.84 10.23
N LEU A 217 1.69 1.45 9.45
CA LEU A 217 1.61 1.33 7.99
C LEU A 217 1.44 -0.14 7.65
N SER A 218 0.23 -0.54 7.24
CA SER A 218 -0.14 -1.94 7.04
C SER A 218 -0.26 -2.31 5.57
N THR A 219 0.34 -3.44 5.20
CA THR A 219 0.22 -4.03 3.86
C THR A 219 0.11 -5.55 3.94
N CYS A 220 -0.26 -6.22 2.82
CA CYS A 220 -0.18 -7.67 2.73
C CYS A 220 1.29 -8.12 2.71
N ALA A 221 1.60 -9.25 3.37
CA ALA A 221 2.94 -9.84 3.27
C ALA A 221 3.21 -10.40 1.87
N GLU A 222 2.19 -11.08 1.31
CA GLU A 222 2.17 -11.58 -0.06
C GLU A 222 0.76 -11.45 -0.64
N ALA A 223 0.65 -11.32 -1.96
CA ALA A 223 -0.63 -11.25 -2.64
C ALA A 223 -1.45 -12.53 -2.41
N GLY A 224 -2.69 -12.36 -1.96
CA GLY A 224 -3.63 -13.47 -1.75
C GLY A 224 -3.48 -14.23 -0.43
N THR A 225 -2.63 -13.77 0.49
CA THR A 225 -2.50 -14.31 1.85
C THR A 225 -3.20 -13.43 2.88
N ASN A 226 -3.51 -14.02 4.06
CA ASN A 226 -4.03 -13.27 5.22
C ASN A 226 -2.89 -12.69 6.08
N GLU A 227 -1.66 -12.93 5.69
CA GLU A 227 -0.50 -12.39 6.38
C GLU A 227 -0.33 -10.90 6.06
N ARG A 228 0.04 -10.15 7.08
CA ARG A 228 0.24 -8.70 7.03
C ARG A 228 1.61 -8.33 7.58
N VAL A 229 2.18 -7.29 7.01
CA VAL A 229 3.33 -6.60 7.59
C VAL A 229 2.88 -5.23 8.02
N VAL A 230 3.22 -4.86 9.25
CA VAL A 230 2.91 -3.55 9.81
C VAL A 230 4.19 -2.88 10.27
N LEU A 231 4.49 -1.73 9.67
CA LEU A 231 5.62 -0.88 10.05
C LEU A 231 5.12 0.22 10.98
N PHE A 232 5.69 0.30 12.19
CA PHE A 232 5.29 1.27 13.20
C PHE A 232 6.24 2.44 13.28
N GLY A 233 5.68 3.63 13.40
CA GLY A 233 6.41 4.87 13.61
C GLY A 233 5.77 5.75 14.68
N ARG A 234 6.59 6.60 15.30
CA ARG A 234 6.13 7.71 16.15
C ARG A 234 6.06 8.98 15.32
N LEU A 235 4.99 9.74 15.50
CA LEU A 235 4.82 11.07 14.90
C LEU A 235 5.49 12.13 15.79
N ASP A 236 6.53 12.75 15.28
CA ASP A 236 7.27 13.84 15.93
C ASP A 236 6.94 15.17 15.23
N LYS A 237 6.62 16.24 16.01
CA LYS A 237 6.46 17.61 15.50
C LYS A 237 7.80 18.31 15.38
#